data_53598327b41fcfcfb2dfbf61ee11b99c
#
_entry.id   53598327b41fcfcfb2dfbf61ee11b99c
#
_cell.length_a   1.000
_cell.length_b   1.000
_cell.length_c   1.000
_cell.angle_alpha   90.00
_cell.angle_beta   90.00
_cell.angle_gamma   90.00
#
_symmetry.space_group_name_H-M   'P 1'
#
loop_
_entity.id
_entity.type
_entity.pdbx_description
1 polymer ?
#
loop_
_entity_poly.entity_id
_entity_poly.type
_entity_poly.pdbx_seq_one_letter_code
_entity_poly.pdbx_strand_id
1 'polypeptide(L)'
;SGLSSLIKKLYSLIFNYPSWSIYTYPKILDIFGQNSIDESVVKKVFDDRTWSFKADPFYSENENSLYFEKFNYFLGTGKLAKYSFENKSIKDIKTSNNIHYSYPCIFEYEGETYLIPEGAQSNKIEIYKIHKGSLTKVNTVVSDFAGVDPTIVEHRNAWYVFATDGRMGGHSYLNIFYAKNPLDEWTPHNLNPVKINLSNSRGGGSIFREGDSLIRPAQNCFPDYGTSLVFNKIEVLSPDEFKESLVGELKPSENSIFRGIHTFSKNKESLIVDLKTNEYFPFARFVTLLRARVKSDDAGLIIENSLFKRIAVILLFLVFVILIYLFGWRALSLFV
;
A
#
# COMPACT_ATOMS: atom_id res chain seq x y z
N SER A 1 1.59 -22.25 32.68
CA SER A 1 0.78 -21.61 31.60
C SER A 1 1.16 -20.16 31.29
N GLY A 2 1.44 -19.29 32.26
CA GLY A 2 1.83 -17.89 32.02
C GLY A 2 3.20 -17.72 31.36
N LEU A 3 4.20 -18.51 31.75
CA LEU A 3 5.54 -18.43 31.18
C LEU A 3 5.57 -18.82 29.69
N SER A 4 4.82 -19.85 29.29
CA SER A 4 4.71 -20.28 27.89
C SER A 4 4.06 -19.17 27.02
N SER A 5 3.05 -18.47 27.55
CA SER A 5 2.42 -17.34 26.86
C SER A 5 3.38 -16.16 26.70
N LEU A 6 4.19 -15.86 27.74
CA LEU A 6 5.20 -14.80 27.69
C LEU A 6 6.29 -15.11 26.66
N ILE A 7 6.78 -16.34 26.63
CA ILE A 7 7.80 -16.79 25.66
C ILE A 7 7.26 -16.69 24.23
N LYS A 8 6.02 -17.13 23.98
CA LYS A 8 5.37 -16.98 22.67
C LYS A 8 5.23 -15.54 22.26
N LYS A 9 4.86 -14.63 23.17
CA LYS A 9 4.81 -13.18 22.91
C LYS A 9 6.18 -12.61 22.57
N LEU A 10 7.22 -12.95 23.32
CA LEU A 10 8.59 -12.52 23.05
C LEU A 10 9.11 -13.05 21.71
N TYR A 11 8.85 -14.33 21.41
CA TYR A 11 9.18 -14.93 20.13
C TYR A 11 8.47 -14.18 18.97
N SER A 12 7.17 -13.99 19.08
CA SER A 12 6.40 -13.25 18.06
C SER A 12 6.91 -11.81 17.91
N LEU A 13 7.29 -11.16 19.00
CA LEU A 13 7.82 -9.79 18.97
C LEU A 13 9.16 -9.70 18.22
N ILE A 14 10.00 -10.70 18.30
CA ILE A 14 11.35 -10.68 17.71
C ILE A 14 11.34 -11.22 16.30
N PHE A 15 10.58 -12.27 16.02
CA PHE A 15 10.68 -13.06 14.80
C PHE A 15 9.53 -12.84 13.82
N ASN A 16 8.36 -12.41 14.28
CA ASN A 16 7.22 -12.14 13.38
C ASN A 16 7.13 -10.65 13.06
N TYR A 17 6.96 -10.37 11.78
CA TYR A 17 6.80 -9.03 11.28
C TYR A 17 5.57 -8.94 10.37
N PRO A 18 4.75 -7.87 10.48
CA PRO A 18 3.65 -7.66 9.56
C PRO A 18 4.16 -7.52 8.13
N SER A 19 3.61 -8.31 7.23
CA SER A 19 3.97 -8.34 5.81
C SER A 19 2.72 -8.30 4.96
N TRP A 20 2.83 -7.68 3.80
CA TRP A 20 1.78 -7.69 2.79
C TRP A 20 2.12 -8.68 1.69
N SER A 21 1.11 -9.35 1.17
CA SER A 21 1.26 -10.23 0.01
C SER A 21 0.03 -10.11 -0.88
N ILE A 22 0.23 -10.29 -2.18
CA ILE A 22 -0.83 -10.17 -3.17
C ILE A 22 -1.47 -11.54 -3.39
N TYR A 23 -2.80 -11.57 -3.39
CA TYR A 23 -3.62 -12.76 -3.57
C TYR A 23 -4.67 -12.56 -4.64
N THR A 24 -5.07 -13.63 -5.31
CA THR A 24 -6.29 -13.69 -6.09
C THR A 24 -7.42 -14.29 -5.25
N TYR A 25 -8.61 -13.74 -5.42
CA TYR A 25 -9.83 -14.15 -4.74
C TYR A 25 -10.91 -14.44 -5.79
N PRO A 26 -11.29 -15.71 -6.02
CA PRO A 26 -12.12 -16.12 -7.17
C PRO A 26 -13.62 -15.83 -7.00
N LYS A 27 -14.02 -15.17 -5.93
CA LYS A 27 -15.44 -14.95 -5.62
C LYS A 27 -15.97 -13.67 -6.25
N ILE A 28 -17.22 -13.73 -6.72
CA ILE A 28 -18.00 -12.52 -7.04
C ILE A 28 -18.24 -11.77 -5.73
N LEU A 29 -17.76 -10.53 -5.67
CA LEU A 29 -17.93 -9.66 -4.53
C LEU A 29 -19.30 -8.99 -4.60
N ASP A 30 -20.04 -9.04 -3.51
CA ASP A 30 -21.20 -8.16 -3.33
C ASP A 30 -20.69 -6.78 -2.87
N ILE A 31 -20.53 -5.86 -3.82
CA ILE A 31 -20.03 -4.51 -3.57
C ILE A 31 -20.94 -3.73 -2.61
N PHE A 32 -22.23 -4.09 -2.57
CA PHE A 32 -23.23 -3.41 -1.72
C PHE A 32 -23.46 -4.12 -0.39
N GLY A 33 -22.61 -5.08 -0.03
CA GLY A 33 -22.76 -5.90 1.17
C GLY A 33 -21.52 -5.97 2.05
N GLN A 34 -21.64 -6.78 3.09
CA GLN A 34 -20.54 -7.12 3.97
C GLN A 34 -19.88 -8.42 3.50
N ASN A 35 -18.60 -8.35 3.20
CA ASN A 35 -17.83 -9.47 2.68
C ASN A 35 -16.68 -9.82 3.61
N SER A 36 -16.37 -11.12 3.72
CA SER A 36 -15.25 -11.63 4.51
C SER A 36 -14.33 -12.48 3.67
N ILE A 37 -13.03 -12.25 3.79
CA ILE A 37 -11.99 -13.05 3.13
C ILE A 37 -11.54 -14.16 4.06
N ASP A 38 -11.65 -15.39 3.57
CA ASP A 38 -11.13 -16.59 4.21
C ASP A 38 -9.88 -17.10 3.47
N GLU A 39 -8.93 -17.66 4.21
CA GLU A 39 -7.69 -18.21 3.65
C GLU A 39 -7.91 -19.41 2.71
N SER A 40 -9.01 -20.14 2.88
CA SER A 40 -9.33 -21.32 2.06
C SER A 40 -9.66 -21.00 0.61
N VAL A 41 -10.02 -19.74 0.31
CA VAL A 41 -10.47 -19.31 -1.03
C VAL A 41 -9.49 -18.42 -1.76
N VAL A 42 -8.44 -17.94 -1.11
CA VAL A 42 -7.44 -17.07 -1.74
C VAL A 42 -6.23 -17.86 -2.22
N LYS A 43 -5.62 -17.41 -3.31
CA LYS A 43 -4.37 -17.97 -3.83
C LYS A 43 -3.31 -16.88 -3.89
N LYS A 44 -2.17 -17.13 -3.28
CA LYS A 44 -1.03 -16.20 -3.32
C LYS A 44 -0.51 -16.09 -4.76
N VAL A 45 -0.29 -14.87 -5.24
CA VAL A 45 0.18 -14.61 -6.61
C VAL A 45 1.68 -14.87 -6.73
N PHE A 46 2.44 -14.57 -5.66
CA PHE A 46 3.89 -14.71 -5.62
C PHE A 46 4.31 -15.60 -4.45
N ASP A 47 5.11 -16.60 -4.73
CA ASP A 47 5.56 -17.59 -3.73
C ASP A 47 7.01 -17.33 -3.25
N ASP A 48 7.54 -16.14 -3.48
CA ASP A 48 8.90 -15.79 -3.11
C ASP A 48 8.98 -15.28 -1.66
N ARG A 49 9.84 -15.91 -0.88
CA ARG A 49 10.22 -15.46 0.46
C ARG A 49 11.46 -14.58 0.36
N THR A 50 11.25 -13.28 0.15
CA THR A 50 12.35 -12.31 0.08
C THR A 50 12.27 -11.32 1.24
N TRP A 51 13.36 -10.56 1.50
CA TRP A 51 13.35 -9.43 2.45
C TRP A 51 12.55 -8.24 1.93
N SER A 52 11.46 -8.54 1.23
CA SER A 52 10.55 -7.56 0.65
C SER A 52 9.12 -8.07 0.73
N PHE A 53 8.16 -7.18 0.86
CA PHE A 53 6.77 -7.49 0.61
C PHE A 53 6.32 -6.96 -0.76
N LYS A 54 5.17 -7.44 -1.22
CA LYS A 54 4.49 -6.96 -2.42
C LYS A 54 3.08 -6.56 -2.07
N ALA A 55 2.70 -5.33 -2.45
CA ALA A 55 1.44 -4.70 -2.11
C ALA A 55 0.92 -3.83 -3.26
N ASP A 56 -0.22 -3.20 -3.06
CA ASP A 56 -0.83 -2.25 -3.99
C ASP A 56 -1.00 -2.79 -5.40
N PRO A 57 -1.79 -3.87 -5.60
CA PRO A 57 -1.99 -4.46 -6.92
C PRO A 57 -2.92 -3.61 -7.80
N PHE A 58 -2.45 -3.26 -9.01
CA PHE A 58 -3.25 -2.65 -10.07
C PHE A 58 -3.15 -3.49 -11.35
N TYR A 59 -4.26 -4.04 -11.81
CA TYR A 59 -4.31 -4.90 -12.97
C TYR A 59 -4.62 -4.11 -14.24
N SER A 60 -3.79 -4.29 -15.26
CA SER A 60 -4.04 -3.81 -16.62
C SER A 60 -4.62 -4.93 -17.47
N GLU A 61 -5.85 -4.75 -17.95
CA GLU A 61 -6.51 -5.69 -18.82
C GLU A 61 -5.85 -5.71 -20.21
N ASN A 62 -5.51 -4.55 -20.75
CA ASN A 62 -4.89 -4.41 -22.07
C ASN A 62 -3.54 -5.11 -22.17
N GLU A 63 -2.77 -5.09 -21.07
CA GLU A 63 -1.44 -5.67 -21.03
C GLU A 63 -1.39 -7.06 -20.37
N ASN A 64 -2.52 -7.56 -19.85
CA ASN A 64 -2.60 -8.77 -19.01
C ASN A 64 -1.47 -8.82 -17.98
N SER A 65 -1.34 -7.72 -17.24
CA SER A 65 -0.22 -7.48 -16.33
C SER A 65 -0.67 -6.85 -15.02
N LEU A 66 0.08 -7.11 -13.96
CA LEU A 66 -0.13 -6.54 -12.65
C LEU A 66 0.98 -5.56 -12.31
N TYR A 67 0.62 -4.33 -11.98
CA TYR A 67 1.51 -3.32 -11.43
C TYR A 67 1.38 -3.35 -9.92
N PHE A 68 2.49 -3.21 -9.19
CA PHE A 68 2.48 -3.32 -7.73
C PHE A 68 3.71 -2.69 -7.09
N GLU A 69 3.61 -2.44 -5.78
CA GLU A 69 4.74 -2.06 -4.94
C GLU A 69 5.58 -3.28 -4.57
N LYS A 70 6.90 -3.11 -4.61
CA LYS A 70 7.90 -4.02 -4.05
C LYS A 70 8.69 -3.28 -2.98
N PHE A 71 8.30 -3.45 -1.73
CA PHE A 71 8.92 -2.77 -0.59
C PHE A 71 10.10 -3.57 -0.06
N ASN A 72 11.24 -2.91 0.11
CA ASN A 72 12.44 -3.51 0.68
C ASN A 72 12.57 -3.15 2.17
N TYR A 73 12.57 -4.15 3.04
CA TYR A 73 12.65 -3.95 4.49
C TYR A 73 13.98 -3.32 4.95
N PHE A 74 15.11 -3.64 4.30
CA PHE A 74 16.40 -3.07 4.67
C PHE A 74 16.52 -1.61 4.25
N LEU A 75 16.10 -1.27 3.05
CA LEU A 75 16.17 0.08 2.53
C LEU A 75 15.03 0.97 3.04
N GLY A 76 13.91 0.37 3.42
CA GLY A 76 12.70 1.08 3.85
C GLY A 76 12.07 1.92 2.76
N THR A 77 12.20 1.45 1.52
CA THR A 77 11.65 2.10 0.34
C THR A 77 10.92 1.09 -0.53
N GLY A 78 9.80 1.51 -1.09
CA GLY A 78 9.07 0.83 -2.14
C GLY A 78 9.61 1.21 -3.52
N LYS A 79 9.57 0.26 -4.45
CA LYS A 79 9.79 0.43 -5.88
C LYS A 79 8.63 -0.17 -6.63
N LEU A 80 8.35 0.35 -7.81
CA LEU A 80 7.30 -0.19 -8.66
C LEU A 80 7.83 -1.36 -9.47
N ALA A 81 6.97 -2.36 -9.66
CA ALA A 81 7.25 -3.52 -10.50
C ALA A 81 6.01 -3.88 -11.32
N LYS A 82 6.26 -4.60 -12.43
CA LYS A 82 5.24 -5.15 -13.32
C LYS A 82 5.41 -6.65 -13.40
N TYR A 83 4.33 -7.39 -13.21
CA TYR A 83 4.25 -8.83 -13.43
C TYR A 83 3.43 -9.12 -14.67
N SER A 84 3.96 -9.87 -15.62
CA SER A 84 3.24 -10.37 -16.79
C SER A 84 2.68 -11.75 -16.48
N PHE A 85 1.36 -11.92 -16.61
CA PHE A 85 0.70 -13.22 -16.45
C PHE A 85 1.04 -14.17 -17.59
N GLU A 86 1.31 -13.65 -18.80
CA GLU A 86 1.71 -14.43 -19.96
C GLU A 86 3.09 -15.09 -19.77
N ASN A 87 4.08 -14.28 -19.40
CA ASN A 87 5.47 -14.74 -19.30
C ASN A 87 5.84 -15.17 -17.87
N LYS A 88 4.93 -15.03 -16.89
CA LYS A 88 5.15 -15.30 -15.46
C LYS A 88 6.43 -14.66 -14.93
N SER A 89 6.71 -13.42 -15.36
CA SER A 89 7.96 -12.72 -15.04
C SER A 89 7.70 -11.38 -14.38
N ILE A 90 8.53 -11.04 -13.38
CA ILE A 90 8.52 -9.73 -12.71
C ILE A 90 9.63 -8.87 -13.31
N LYS A 91 9.31 -7.62 -13.62
CA LYS A 91 10.28 -6.61 -14.06
C LYS A 91 10.15 -5.38 -13.16
N ASP A 92 11.26 -4.94 -12.58
CA ASP A 92 11.31 -3.69 -11.84
C ASP A 92 11.18 -2.51 -12.80
N ILE A 93 10.40 -1.50 -12.41
CA ILE A 93 10.23 -0.26 -13.18
C ILE A 93 11.25 0.75 -12.66
N LYS A 94 12.10 1.26 -13.56
CA LYS A 94 13.14 2.22 -13.21
C LYS A 94 12.52 3.61 -12.99
N THR A 95 12.95 4.27 -11.93
CA THR A 95 12.59 5.66 -11.59
C THR A 95 13.80 6.58 -11.70
N SER A 96 13.58 7.85 -12.01
CA SER A 96 14.66 8.86 -12.15
C SER A 96 15.25 9.32 -10.83
N ASN A 97 14.58 9.05 -9.72
CA ASN A 97 14.98 9.44 -8.37
C ASN A 97 14.87 8.26 -7.40
N ASN A 98 15.50 8.40 -6.23
CA ASN A 98 15.56 7.35 -5.20
C ASN A 98 14.58 7.60 -4.06
N ILE A 99 13.37 8.08 -4.35
CA ILE A 99 12.30 8.19 -3.36
C ILE A 99 11.54 6.88 -3.23
N HIS A 100 10.73 6.78 -2.18
CA HIS A 100 9.73 5.73 -2.05
C HIS A 100 8.64 5.91 -3.10
N TYR A 101 8.33 4.83 -3.83
CA TYR A 101 7.18 4.73 -4.71
C TYR A 101 6.32 3.54 -4.32
N SER A 102 5.00 3.76 -4.23
CA SER A 102 3.96 2.76 -3.95
C SER A 102 2.71 3.05 -4.77
N TYR A 103 1.67 2.27 -4.58
CA TYR A 103 0.34 2.51 -5.12
C TYR A 103 0.33 2.90 -6.61
N PRO A 104 0.79 2.04 -7.54
CA PRO A 104 0.92 2.36 -8.96
C PRO A 104 -0.44 2.39 -9.67
N CYS A 105 -1.31 3.33 -9.33
CA CYS A 105 -2.60 3.48 -9.97
C CYS A 105 -2.41 3.69 -11.47
N ILE A 106 -2.96 2.78 -12.27
CA ILE A 106 -2.90 2.82 -13.74
C ILE A 106 -4.21 3.33 -14.32
N PHE A 107 -4.12 3.96 -15.47
CA PHE A 107 -5.28 4.36 -16.27
C PHE A 107 -4.92 4.35 -17.76
N GLU A 108 -5.95 4.21 -18.60
CA GLU A 108 -5.80 4.23 -20.04
C GLU A 108 -6.28 5.59 -20.59
N TYR A 109 -5.50 6.16 -21.48
CA TYR A 109 -5.87 7.37 -22.18
C TYR A 109 -5.30 7.35 -23.61
N GLU A 110 -6.14 7.58 -24.61
CA GLU A 110 -5.77 7.55 -26.06
C GLU A 110 -5.01 6.27 -26.47
N GLY A 111 -5.42 5.11 -25.90
CA GLY A 111 -4.84 3.81 -26.22
C GLY A 111 -3.49 3.52 -25.57
N GLU A 112 -3.03 4.38 -24.66
CA GLU A 112 -1.77 4.24 -23.95
C GLU A 112 -1.99 4.08 -22.44
N THR A 113 -1.13 3.31 -21.79
CA THR A 113 -1.17 3.10 -20.34
C THR A 113 -0.32 4.13 -19.60
N TYR A 114 -0.92 4.80 -18.64
CA TYR A 114 -0.29 5.78 -17.76
C TYR A 114 -0.35 5.31 -16.30
N LEU A 115 0.55 5.86 -15.49
CA LEU A 115 0.60 5.64 -14.05
C LEU A 115 0.53 6.97 -13.29
N ILE A 116 -0.17 6.92 -12.17
CA ILE A 116 -0.15 7.97 -11.16
C ILE A 116 0.22 7.31 -9.81
N PRO A 117 1.52 7.06 -9.57
CA PRO A 117 1.97 6.40 -8.36
C PRO A 117 1.99 7.34 -7.16
N GLU A 118 1.92 6.76 -5.95
CA GLU A 118 2.33 7.49 -4.76
C GLU A 118 3.83 7.78 -4.81
N GLY A 119 4.19 9.04 -4.65
CA GLY A 119 5.55 9.53 -4.49
C GLY A 119 5.56 10.71 -3.51
N ALA A 120 4.84 10.58 -2.38
CA ALA A 120 4.58 11.66 -1.42
C ALA A 120 5.86 12.41 -0.97
N GLN A 121 7.01 11.74 -0.95
CA GLN A 121 8.30 12.37 -0.64
C GLN A 121 8.73 13.46 -1.64
N SER A 122 8.20 13.44 -2.87
CA SER A 122 8.45 14.49 -3.86
C SER A 122 7.65 15.77 -3.59
N ASN A 123 6.67 15.70 -2.69
CA ASN A 123 5.70 16.76 -2.42
C ASN A 123 4.90 17.16 -3.68
N LYS A 124 4.60 16.16 -4.54
CA LYS A 124 3.86 16.32 -5.81
C LYS A 124 3.04 15.08 -6.10
N ILE A 125 1.98 15.27 -6.88
CA ILE A 125 1.31 14.18 -7.60
C ILE A 125 1.65 14.33 -9.08
N GLU A 126 2.25 13.31 -9.68
CA GLU A 126 2.73 13.34 -11.05
C GLU A 126 2.21 12.14 -11.85
N ILE A 127 1.93 12.38 -13.14
CA ILE A 127 1.53 11.36 -14.09
C ILE A 127 2.74 10.94 -14.92
N TYR A 128 2.86 9.62 -15.09
CA TYR A 128 3.98 9.00 -15.79
C TYR A 128 3.49 8.08 -16.90
N LYS A 129 4.33 7.91 -17.92
CA LYS A 129 4.24 6.86 -18.92
C LYS A 129 5.43 5.91 -18.75
N ILE A 130 5.21 4.61 -18.97
CA ILE A 130 6.32 3.66 -19.01
C ILE A 130 6.92 3.65 -20.42
N HIS A 131 8.18 4.04 -20.51
CA HIS A 131 8.95 3.90 -21.73
C HIS A 131 10.20 3.04 -21.50
N LYS A 132 10.33 1.94 -22.23
CA LYS A 132 11.47 1.00 -22.12
C LYS A 132 11.77 0.54 -20.69
N GLY A 133 10.72 0.33 -19.88
CA GLY A 133 10.84 -0.12 -18.50
C GLY A 133 11.25 0.96 -17.49
N SER A 134 11.17 2.23 -17.89
CA SER A 134 11.44 3.39 -17.03
C SER A 134 10.22 4.32 -16.96
N LEU A 135 9.99 4.96 -15.81
CA LEU A 135 9.00 6.02 -15.69
C LEU A 135 9.50 7.29 -16.37
N THR A 136 8.69 7.83 -17.27
CA THR A 136 8.90 9.14 -17.87
C THR A 136 7.74 10.03 -17.46
N LYS A 137 8.05 11.12 -16.74
CA LYS A 137 7.03 12.09 -16.35
C LYS A 137 6.42 12.77 -17.56
N VAL A 138 5.09 12.83 -17.61
CA VAL A 138 4.34 13.48 -18.69
C VAL A 138 3.51 14.65 -18.20
N ASN A 139 3.06 14.64 -16.94
CA ASN A 139 2.30 15.75 -16.36
C ASN A 139 2.49 15.84 -14.85
N THR A 140 2.10 16.97 -14.25
CA THR A 140 2.01 17.20 -12.82
C THR A 140 0.58 17.60 -12.48
N VAL A 141 -0.09 16.83 -11.63
CA VAL A 141 -1.45 17.12 -11.14
C VAL A 141 -1.41 18.28 -10.16
N VAL A 142 -0.50 18.22 -9.20
CA VAL A 142 -0.33 19.27 -8.20
C VAL A 142 1.10 19.29 -7.68
N SER A 143 1.61 20.47 -7.42
CA SER A 143 2.85 20.74 -6.71
C SER A 143 2.55 21.22 -5.29
N ASP A 144 3.51 21.03 -4.37
CA ASP A 144 3.37 21.35 -2.95
C ASP A 144 2.22 20.62 -2.26
N PHE A 145 2.06 19.33 -2.59
CA PHE A 145 1.07 18.46 -1.98
C PHE A 145 1.64 17.03 -1.85
N ALA A 146 1.80 16.55 -0.63
CA ALA A 146 2.29 15.19 -0.35
C ALA A 146 1.16 14.16 -0.57
N GLY A 147 0.80 13.91 -1.83
CA GLY A 147 -0.33 13.04 -2.18
C GLY A 147 -0.05 11.58 -1.83
N VAL A 148 -0.97 10.99 -1.04
CA VAL A 148 -0.96 9.59 -0.65
C VAL A 148 -2.07 8.86 -1.37
N ASP A 149 -1.76 7.69 -1.94
CA ASP A 149 -2.65 6.81 -2.70
C ASP A 149 -3.48 7.54 -3.78
N PRO A 150 -2.84 8.29 -4.70
CA PRO A 150 -3.56 9.03 -5.72
C PRO A 150 -4.30 8.07 -6.64
N THR A 151 -5.60 8.28 -6.80
CA THR A 151 -6.48 7.45 -7.62
C THR A 151 -7.18 8.31 -8.66
N ILE A 152 -7.07 7.94 -9.93
CA ILE A 152 -7.63 8.70 -11.05
C ILE A 152 -8.85 8.01 -11.66
N VAL A 153 -9.80 8.81 -12.12
CA VAL A 153 -10.99 8.32 -12.83
C VAL A 153 -11.51 9.35 -13.81
N GLU A 154 -12.02 8.87 -14.95
CA GLU A 154 -12.83 9.66 -15.86
C GLU A 154 -14.31 9.60 -15.47
N HIS A 155 -14.95 10.76 -15.38
CA HIS A 155 -16.37 10.88 -15.12
C HIS A 155 -16.97 12.09 -15.85
N ARG A 156 -18.02 11.89 -16.69
CA ARG A 156 -18.76 12.93 -17.41
C ARG A 156 -17.85 13.90 -18.19
N ASN A 157 -16.94 13.34 -18.99
CA ASN A 157 -15.98 14.07 -19.82
C ASN A 157 -15.01 14.97 -19.04
N ALA A 158 -14.73 14.65 -17.79
CA ALA A 158 -13.67 15.24 -16.98
C ALA A 158 -12.91 14.15 -16.21
N TRP A 159 -11.68 14.45 -15.90
CA TRP A 159 -10.81 13.55 -15.12
C TRP A 159 -10.69 14.08 -13.70
N TYR A 160 -10.68 13.16 -12.73
CA TYR A 160 -10.59 13.47 -11.31
C TYR A 160 -9.50 12.64 -10.66
N VAL A 161 -8.66 13.27 -9.86
CA VAL A 161 -7.65 12.59 -9.00
C VAL A 161 -8.06 12.78 -7.55
N PHE A 162 -8.17 11.68 -6.84
CA PHE A 162 -8.44 11.62 -5.41
C PHE A 162 -7.14 11.28 -4.68
N ALA A 163 -6.77 12.01 -3.64
CA ALA A 163 -5.60 11.70 -2.81
C ALA A 163 -5.77 12.23 -1.39
N THR A 164 -5.16 11.57 -0.41
CA THR A 164 -5.08 12.10 0.95
C THR A 164 -3.77 12.88 1.15
N ASP A 165 -3.78 13.87 2.06
CA ASP A 165 -2.58 14.69 2.33
C ASP A 165 -1.66 14.01 3.35
N GLY A 166 -0.47 13.61 2.91
CA GLY A 166 0.55 12.96 3.74
C GLY A 166 1.07 13.85 4.89
N ARG A 167 1.03 15.19 4.72
CA ARG A 167 1.40 16.15 5.76
C ARG A 167 0.39 16.15 6.92
N MET A 168 -0.83 15.74 6.65
CA MET A 168 -1.94 15.59 7.63
C MET A 168 -2.11 14.14 8.08
N GLY A 169 -1.04 13.31 8.01
CA GLY A 169 -1.02 11.92 8.43
C GLY A 169 -1.39 10.91 7.34
N GLY A 170 -1.84 11.34 6.15
CA GLY A 170 -2.05 10.48 5.00
C GLY A 170 -3.27 9.55 5.03
N HIS A 171 -4.14 9.65 6.05
CA HIS A 171 -5.26 8.70 6.21
C HIS A 171 -6.65 9.33 6.10
N SER A 172 -6.80 10.61 6.38
CA SER A 172 -8.12 11.19 6.65
C SER A 172 -8.52 12.37 5.78
N TYR A 173 -7.60 13.18 5.30
CA TYR A 173 -7.89 14.42 4.57
C TYR A 173 -7.92 14.15 3.07
N LEU A 174 -9.12 13.82 2.54
CA LEU A 174 -9.32 13.55 1.12
C LEU A 174 -9.41 14.84 0.32
N ASN A 175 -8.58 14.95 -0.70
CA ASN A 175 -8.59 16.04 -1.66
C ASN A 175 -8.90 15.51 -3.06
N ILE A 176 -9.51 16.35 -3.89
CA ILE A 176 -9.82 16.06 -5.29
C ILE A 176 -9.18 17.15 -6.16
N PHE A 177 -8.63 16.73 -7.30
CA PHE A 177 -8.16 17.61 -8.37
C PHE A 177 -8.86 17.18 -9.63
N TYR A 178 -9.16 18.14 -10.55
CA TYR A 178 -9.85 17.84 -11.80
C TYR A 178 -9.21 18.52 -12.98
N ALA A 179 -9.37 17.92 -14.17
CA ALA A 179 -8.94 18.44 -15.44
C ALA A 179 -9.90 18.00 -16.56
N LYS A 180 -9.87 18.67 -17.70
CA LYS A 180 -10.63 18.23 -18.88
C LYS A 180 -10.03 16.95 -19.47
N ASN A 181 -8.69 16.90 -19.58
CA ASN A 181 -7.94 15.73 -20.01
C ASN A 181 -6.81 15.45 -19.00
N PRO A 182 -6.32 14.21 -18.86
CA PRO A 182 -5.33 13.89 -17.84
C PRO A 182 -3.95 14.53 -18.08
N LEU A 183 -3.68 14.98 -19.29
CA LEU A 183 -2.43 15.64 -19.66
C LEU A 183 -2.53 17.17 -19.71
N ASP A 184 -3.71 17.74 -19.43
CA ASP A 184 -3.94 19.17 -19.33
C ASP A 184 -3.58 19.71 -17.94
N GLU A 185 -3.80 21.00 -17.73
CA GLU A 185 -3.66 21.65 -16.42
C GLU A 185 -4.75 21.17 -15.44
N TRP A 186 -4.35 20.86 -14.23
CA TRP A 186 -5.24 20.39 -13.17
C TRP A 186 -5.62 21.50 -12.20
N THR A 187 -6.86 21.49 -11.76
CA THR A 187 -7.43 22.46 -10.82
C THR A 187 -7.84 21.75 -9.53
N PRO A 188 -7.53 22.28 -8.33
CA PRO A 188 -8.04 21.74 -7.08
C PRO A 188 -9.55 21.95 -6.99
N HIS A 189 -10.25 20.99 -6.41
CA HIS A 189 -11.67 21.08 -6.11
C HIS A 189 -11.94 22.19 -5.09
N ASN A 190 -13.01 22.98 -5.30
CA ASN A 190 -13.30 24.18 -4.51
C ASN A 190 -13.54 23.91 -3.01
N LEU A 191 -13.94 22.67 -2.66
CA LEU A 191 -14.24 22.26 -1.27
C LEU A 191 -13.10 21.46 -0.63
N ASN A 192 -11.89 21.44 -1.18
CA ASN A 192 -10.80 20.67 -0.59
C ASN A 192 -10.41 21.13 0.83
N PRO A 193 -10.23 20.21 1.80
CA PRO A 193 -10.47 18.76 1.70
C PRO A 193 -11.96 18.43 1.63
N VAL A 194 -12.38 17.63 0.64
CA VAL A 194 -13.81 17.30 0.41
C VAL A 194 -14.38 16.36 1.49
N LYS A 195 -13.49 15.70 2.25
CA LYS A 195 -13.85 14.75 3.30
C LYS A 195 -12.73 14.62 4.33
N ILE A 196 -13.11 14.47 5.59
CA ILE A 196 -12.18 14.20 6.71
C ILE A 196 -12.70 12.98 7.47
N ASN A 197 -12.11 11.80 7.22
CA ASN A 197 -12.54 10.56 7.87
C ASN A 197 -11.45 9.48 7.80
N LEU A 198 -11.09 8.87 8.93
CA LEU A 198 -10.11 7.78 9.01
C LEU A 198 -10.59 6.47 8.38
N SER A 199 -11.91 6.28 8.31
CA SER A 199 -12.46 4.99 7.90
C SER A 199 -12.70 4.87 6.40
N ASN A 200 -12.67 5.96 5.61
CA ASN A 200 -12.97 5.89 4.20
C ASN A 200 -12.47 7.07 3.34
N SER A 201 -11.44 7.78 3.75
CA SER A 201 -10.82 8.82 2.91
C SER A 201 -9.70 8.30 2.02
N ARG A 202 -8.78 7.50 2.57
CA ARG A 202 -7.58 7.03 1.87
C ARG A 202 -7.93 6.06 0.74
N GLY A 203 -7.29 6.20 -0.43
CA GLY A 203 -7.50 5.35 -1.60
C GLY A 203 -7.25 3.86 -1.30
N GLY A 204 -8.08 2.98 -1.87
CA GLY A 204 -8.02 1.52 -1.66
C GLY A 204 -8.06 0.73 -2.97
N GLY A 205 -7.63 1.34 -4.09
CA GLY A 205 -7.62 0.74 -5.42
C GLY A 205 -8.33 1.59 -6.46
N SER A 206 -8.41 1.10 -7.69
CA SER A 206 -9.04 1.82 -8.80
C SER A 206 -10.51 2.11 -8.54
N ILE A 207 -10.95 3.31 -8.87
CA ILE A 207 -12.38 3.65 -8.93
C ILE A 207 -12.97 2.95 -10.16
N PHE A 208 -14.11 2.29 -10.00
CA PHE A 208 -14.72 1.47 -11.04
C PHE A 208 -16.23 1.65 -11.13
N ARG A 209 -16.82 1.16 -12.21
CA ARG A 209 -18.29 1.13 -12.37
C ARG A 209 -18.85 -0.24 -11.95
N GLU A 210 -19.97 -0.19 -11.22
CA GLU A 210 -20.81 -1.35 -10.93
C GLU A 210 -22.24 -0.99 -11.33
N GLY A 211 -22.69 -1.51 -12.47
CA GLY A 211 -23.88 -1.01 -13.15
C GLY A 211 -23.73 0.49 -13.48
N ASP A 212 -24.73 1.29 -13.12
CA ASP A 212 -24.70 2.74 -13.30
C ASP A 212 -23.96 3.51 -12.19
N SER A 213 -23.50 2.79 -11.16
CA SER A 213 -22.86 3.39 -9.99
C SER A 213 -21.35 3.50 -10.17
N LEU A 214 -20.79 4.65 -9.81
CA LEU A 214 -19.35 4.86 -9.70
C LEU A 214 -18.93 4.54 -8.27
N ILE A 215 -18.04 3.55 -8.11
CA ILE A 215 -17.61 3.04 -6.80
C ILE A 215 -16.16 3.40 -6.55
N ARG A 216 -15.89 4.02 -5.41
CA ARG A 216 -14.57 4.35 -4.91
C ARG A 216 -14.20 3.42 -3.76
N PRO A 217 -13.26 2.48 -3.95
CA PRO A 217 -12.66 1.74 -2.84
C PRO A 217 -11.84 2.68 -1.96
N ALA A 218 -11.92 2.48 -0.65
CA ALA A 218 -11.13 3.23 0.32
C ALA A 218 -10.67 2.32 1.44
N GLN A 219 -9.54 2.66 2.03
CA GLN A 219 -9.00 1.97 3.19
C GLN A 219 -9.72 2.43 4.46
N ASN A 220 -10.15 1.46 5.27
CA ASN A 220 -10.49 1.74 6.66
C ASN A 220 -9.20 1.67 7.49
N CYS A 221 -8.75 2.83 7.96
CA CYS A 221 -7.56 2.99 8.78
C CYS A 221 -7.88 3.07 10.29
N PHE A 222 -9.06 2.64 10.72
CA PHE A 222 -9.48 2.60 12.12
C PHE A 222 -9.89 1.18 12.55
N PRO A 223 -9.38 0.64 13.69
CA PRO A 223 -8.40 1.24 14.59
C PRO A 223 -6.95 1.20 14.09
N ASP A 224 -6.66 0.40 13.06
CA ASP A 224 -5.33 0.22 12.49
C ASP A 224 -5.33 0.42 10.97
N TYR A 225 -4.14 0.70 10.42
CA TYR A 225 -3.91 0.84 8.99
C TYR A 225 -4.26 -0.46 8.23
N GLY A 226 -5.16 -0.31 7.25
CA GLY A 226 -5.59 -1.43 6.41
C GLY A 226 -6.45 -2.47 7.13
N THR A 227 -7.27 -2.05 8.11
CA THR A 227 -8.20 -2.95 8.82
C THR A 227 -9.18 -3.62 7.86
N SER A 228 -9.74 -2.87 6.92
CA SER A 228 -10.66 -3.34 5.89
C SER A 228 -10.65 -2.42 4.66
N LEU A 229 -11.22 -2.88 3.56
CA LEU A 229 -11.60 -2.05 2.43
C LEU A 229 -13.09 -1.74 2.51
N VAL A 230 -13.44 -0.50 2.28
CA VAL A 230 -14.82 -0.03 2.20
C VAL A 230 -15.11 0.48 0.79
N PHE A 231 -16.35 0.29 0.34
CA PHE A 231 -16.81 0.71 -0.96
C PHE A 231 -17.76 1.90 -0.80
N ASN A 232 -17.41 3.01 -1.42
CA ASN A 232 -18.20 4.22 -1.40
C ASN A 232 -18.82 4.44 -2.79
N LYS A 233 -20.14 4.57 -2.85
CA LYS A 233 -20.85 5.00 -4.06
C LYS A 233 -20.72 6.50 -4.17
N ILE A 234 -20.13 6.98 -5.25
CA ILE A 234 -20.08 8.41 -5.58
C ILE A 234 -21.45 8.81 -6.13
N GLU A 235 -22.14 9.69 -5.43
CA GLU A 235 -23.47 10.21 -5.78
C GLU A 235 -23.36 11.48 -6.59
N VAL A 236 -22.42 12.37 -6.21
CA VAL A 236 -22.12 13.62 -6.91
C VAL A 236 -20.62 13.76 -7.06
N LEU A 237 -20.17 14.10 -8.25
CA LEU A 237 -18.79 14.43 -8.57
C LEU A 237 -18.76 15.50 -9.63
N SER A 238 -18.40 16.71 -9.24
CA SER A 238 -18.24 17.88 -10.08
C SER A 238 -17.10 18.76 -9.53
N PRO A 239 -16.70 19.83 -10.21
CA PRO A 239 -15.70 20.78 -9.67
C PRO A 239 -16.12 21.46 -8.36
N ASP A 240 -17.41 21.57 -8.10
CA ASP A 240 -18.00 22.37 -7.02
C ASP A 240 -18.70 21.54 -5.95
N GLU A 241 -19.00 20.26 -6.24
CA GLU A 241 -19.75 19.40 -5.32
C GLU A 241 -19.22 17.98 -5.34
N PHE A 242 -19.03 17.40 -4.14
CA PHE A 242 -18.69 16.00 -3.94
C PHE A 242 -19.58 15.38 -2.87
N LYS A 243 -20.18 14.22 -3.20
CA LYS A 243 -20.94 13.44 -2.26
C LYS A 243 -20.78 11.96 -2.52
N GLU A 244 -20.53 11.20 -1.48
CA GLU A 244 -20.48 9.74 -1.53
C GLU A 244 -21.14 9.11 -0.29
N SER A 245 -21.62 7.89 -0.44
CA SER A 245 -22.16 7.07 0.65
C SER A 245 -21.45 5.72 0.74
N LEU A 246 -21.25 5.24 1.96
CA LEU A 246 -20.73 3.90 2.22
C LEU A 246 -21.78 2.86 1.82
N VAL A 247 -21.43 1.91 0.97
CA VAL A 247 -22.35 0.88 0.45
C VAL A 247 -21.91 -0.54 0.74
N GLY A 248 -20.63 -0.77 1.07
CA GLY A 248 -20.14 -2.12 1.36
C GLY A 248 -18.78 -2.14 2.01
N GLU A 249 -18.40 -3.31 2.50
CA GLU A 249 -17.10 -3.56 3.15
C GLU A 249 -16.56 -4.94 2.77
N LEU A 250 -15.24 -5.04 2.69
CA LEU A 250 -14.48 -6.26 2.53
C LEU A 250 -13.39 -6.32 3.61
N LYS A 251 -13.44 -7.35 4.46
CA LYS A 251 -12.48 -7.52 5.57
C LYS A 251 -12.01 -8.96 5.72
N PRO A 252 -10.87 -9.20 6.36
CA PRO A 252 -10.50 -10.55 6.76
C PRO A 252 -11.54 -11.17 7.71
N SER A 253 -11.76 -12.48 7.60
CA SER A 253 -12.60 -13.24 8.55
C SER A 253 -11.98 -13.21 9.95
N GLU A 254 -12.78 -13.24 11.01
CA GLU A 254 -12.33 -13.09 12.40
C GLU A 254 -11.26 -14.12 12.81
N ASN A 255 -11.38 -15.37 12.32
CA ASN A 255 -10.46 -16.47 12.63
C ASN A 255 -9.36 -16.67 11.57
N SER A 256 -9.25 -15.76 10.59
CA SER A 256 -8.24 -15.83 9.53
C SER A 256 -6.85 -15.50 10.04
N ILE A 257 -5.81 -16.03 9.35
CA ILE A 257 -4.42 -15.58 9.52
C ILE A 257 -4.21 -14.15 9.04
N PHE A 258 -5.10 -13.64 8.19
CA PHE A 258 -5.04 -12.29 7.68
C PHE A 258 -5.43 -11.26 8.75
N ARG A 259 -4.71 -10.16 8.78
CA ARG A 259 -4.87 -9.08 9.77
C ARG A 259 -5.28 -7.76 9.16
N GLY A 260 -5.40 -7.70 7.84
CA GLY A 260 -5.79 -6.50 7.12
C GLY A 260 -5.82 -6.70 5.61
N ILE A 261 -6.41 -5.71 4.95
CA ILE A 261 -6.50 -5.57 3.51
C ILE A 261 -6.50 -4.07 3.20
N HIS A 262 -5.76 -3.62 2.18
CA HIS A 262 -5.75 -2.18 1.91
C HIS A 262 -5.87 -1.80 0.42
N THR A 263 -5.61 -2.69 -0.52
CA THR A 263 -5.76 -2.38 -1.94
C THR A 263 -6.49 -3.49 -2.69
N PHE A 264 -7.31 -3.06 -3.61
CA PHE A 264 -8.18 -3.90 -4.41
C PHE A 264 -8.02 -3.58 -5.89
N SER A 265 -7.94 -4.60 -6.71
CA SER A 265 -8.02 -4.54 -8.15
C SER A 265 -8.92 -5.66 -8.67
N LYS A 266 -9.49 -5.51 -9.84
CA LYS A 266 -10.44 -6.47 -10.43
C LYS A 266 -9.98 -6.86 -11.82
N ASN A 267 -9.96 -8.16 -12.11
CA ASN A 267 -9.92 -8.67 -13.47
C ASN A 267 -11.26 -9.35 -13.82
N LYS A 268 -11.38 -9.96 -15.01
CA LYS A 268 -12.63 -10.60 -15.46
C LYS A 268 -13.07 -11.77 -14.58
N GLU A 269 -12.15 -12.49 -13.96
CA GLU A 269 -12.40 -13.78 -13.30
C GLU A 269 -12.24 -13.71 -11.78
N SER A 270 -11.50 -12.74 -11.27
CA SER A 270 -11.12 -12.69 -9.87
C SER A 270 -10.86 -11.27 -9.39
N LEU A 271 -10.87 -11.12 -8.09
CA LEU A 271 -10.30 -9.96 -7.42
C LEU A 271 -8.83 -10.20 -7.16
N ILE A 272 -8.05 -9.15 -7.18
CA ILE A 272 -6.65 -9.14 -6.79
C ILE A 272 -6.54 -8.18 -5.62
N VAL A 273 -6.11 -8.70 -4.49
CA VAL A 273 -6.05 -7.95 -3.22
C VAL A 273 -4.70 -8.13 -2.57
N ASP A 274 -4.30 -7.21 -1.75
CA ASP A 274 -3.20 -7.43 -0.83
C ASP A 274 -3.72 -7.69 0.58
N LEU A 275 -3.14 -8.69 1.22
CA LEU A 275 -3.53 -9.13 2.55
C LEU A 275 -2.34 -9.09 3.49
N LYS A 276 -2.58 -8.57 4.69
CA LYS A 276 -1.60 -8.45 5.77
C LYS A 276 -1.54 -9.73 6.57
N THR A 277 -0.36 -10.30 6.71
CA THR A 277 -0.08 -11.46 7.56
C THR A 277 1.07 -11.16 8.52
N ASN A 278 1.22 -11.99 9.55
CA ASN A 278 2.45 -12.01 10.33
C ASN A 278 3.35 -13.11 9.77
N GLU A 279 4.42 -12.71 9.10
CA GLU A 279 5.40 -13.66 8.56
C GLU A 279 6.62 -13.78 9.48
N TYR A 280 7.27 -14.93 9.43
CA TYR A 280 8.54 -15.14 10.13
C TYR A 280 9.62 -14.32 9.43
N PHE A 281 10.06 -13.25 10.08
CA PHE A 281 11.03 -12.30 9.56
C PHE A 281 12.01 -11.92 10.67
N PRO A 282 13.00 -12.76 10.95
CA PRO A 282 13.95 -12.50 12.02
C PRO A 282 14.67 -11.18 11.77
N PHE A 283 14.73 -10.34 12.80
CA PHE A 283 15.41 -9.04 12.81
C PHE A 283 14.74 -7.90 12.02
N ALA A 284 13.59 -8.11 11.34
CA ALA A 284 12.92 -7.03 10.60
C ALA A 284 12.55 -5.85 11.49
N ARG A 285 12.05 -6.10 12.72
CA ARG A 285 11.78 -5.04 13.71
C ARG A 285 13.04 -4.26 14.09
N PHE A 286 14.15 -4.96 14.27
CA PHE A 286 15.42 -4.36 14.61
C PHE A 286 15.92 -3.43 13.50
N VAL A 287 15.88 -3.88 12.26
CA VAL A 287 16.23 -3.07 11.08
C VAL A 287 15.32 -1.85 10.98
N THR A 288 14.01 -2.01 11.21
CA THR A 288 13.05 -0.91 11.20
C THR A 288 13.32 0.12 12.29
N LEU A 289 13.63 -0.33 13.51
CA LEU A 289 14.00 0.55 14.63
C LEU A 289 15.30 1.29 14.39
N LEU A 290 16.32 0.65 13.81
CA LEU A 290 17.56 1.30 13.42
C LEU A 290 17.31 2.40 12.40
N ARG A 291 16.49 2.15 11.38
CA ARG A 291 16.15 3.17 10.37
C ARG A 291 15.36 4.34 10.92
N ALA A 292 14.37 4.07 11.78
CA ALA A 292 13.59 5.13 12.41
C ALA A 292 14.49 6.10 13.20
N ARG A 293 15.54 5.57 13.84
CA ARG A 293 16.52 6.39 14.55
C ARG A 293 17.43 7.19 13.61
N VAL A 294 17.89 6.59 12.51
CA VAL A 294 18.70 7.32 11.51
C VAL A 294 17.92 8.49 10.91
N LYS A 295 16.64 8.32 10.59
CA LYS A 295 15.79 9.42 10.09
C LYS A 295 15.54 10.53 11.12
N SER A 296 15.50 10.20 12.42
CA SER A 296 15.38 11.23 13.47
C SER A 296 16.67 12.03 13.69
N ASP A 297 17.83 11.46 13.38
CA ASP A 297 19.12 12.12 13.50
C ASP A 297 19.33 13.15 12.36
N ASP A 298 18.80 12.91 11.16
CA ASP A 298 18.83 13.85 10.02
C ASP A 298 18.00 15.13 10.29
N ALA A 299 17.11 15.11 11.27
CA ALA A 299 16.30 16.27 11.68
C ALA A 299 17.00 17.20 12.71
N GLY A 300 18.30 17.02 12.97
CA GLY A 300 19.13 18.01 13.68
C GLY A 300 18.97 18.10 15.20
N LEU A 301 18.46 17.07 15.87
CA LEU A 301 18.28 17.05 17.33
C LEU A 301 19.08 15.91 18.01
N ILE A 302 20.17 16.30 18.71
CA ILE A 302 20.84 15.59 19.80
C ILE A 302 21.80 14.46 19.40
N ILE A 303 23.05 14.83 19.09
CA ILE A 303 24.14 13.91 18.72
C ILE A 303 24.69 13.08 19.91
N GLU A 304 24.66 13.57 21.15
CA GLU A 304 25.36 12.91 22.27
C GLU A 304 24.69 11.64 22.82
N ASN A 305 23.39 11.51 22.71
CA ASN A 305 22.66 10.31 23.18
C ASN A 305 22.53 9.19 22.13
N SER A 306 22.82 9.46 20.85
CA SER A 306 22.59 8.52 19.75
C SER A 306 23.67 7.43 19.68
N LEU A 307 24.93 7.79 19.90
CA LEU A 307 26.05 6.86 19.81
C LEU A 307 26.00 5.79 20.91
N PHE A 308 25.70 6.18 22.14
CA PHE A 308 25.56 5.24 23.26
C PHE A 308 24.37 4.27 23.05
N LYS A 309 23.24 4.76 22.54
CA LYS A 309 22.09 3.92 22.20
C LYS A 309 22.37 3.02 21.00
N ARG A 310 23.12 3.46 20.00
CA ARG A 310 23.57 2.62 18.86
C ARG A 310 24.49 1.51 19.34
N ILE A 311 25.46 1.82 20.20
CA ILE A 311 26.35 0.84 20.80
C ILE A 311 25.58 -0.14 21.66
N ALA A 312 24.64 0.29 22.50
CA ALA A 312 23.82 -0.60 23.33
C ALA A 312 22.95 -1.54 22.48
N VAL A 313 22.39 -1.08 21.38
CA VAL A 313 21.60 -1.90 20.45
C VAL A 313 22.48 -2.89 19.70
N ILE A 314 23.69 -2.49 19.25
CA ILE A 314 24.66 -3.40 18.63
C ILE A 314 25.13 -4.44 19.61
N LEU A 315 25.40 -4.07 20.87
CA LEU A 315 25.81 -4.99 21.93
C LEU A 315 24.70 -5.98 22.27
N LEU A 316 23.44 -5.54 22.38
CA LEU A 316 22.28 -6.42 22.56
C LEU A 316 22.12 -7.40 21.40
N PHE A 317 22.37 -6.96 20.18
CA PHE A 317 22.35 -7.82 19.00
C PHE A 317 23.49 -8.85 19.03
N LEU A 318 24.71 -8.43 19.35
CA LEU A 318 25.86 -9.33 19.50
C LEU A 318 25.64 -10.34 20.62
N VAL A 319 25.12 -9.92 21.76
CA VAL A 319 24.76 -10.83 22.88
C VAL A 319 23.70 -11.84 22.42
N PHE A 320 22.70 -11.41 21.67
CA PHE A 320 21.67 -12.30 21.13
C PHE A 320 22.23 -13.31 20.12
N VAL A 321 23.10 -12.86 19.20
CA VAL A 321 23.80 -13.75 18.26
C VAL A 321 24.69 -14.75 19.00
N ILE A 322 25.43 -14.31 20.04
CA ILE A 322 26.25 -15.15 20.88
C ILE A 322 25.39 -16.18 21.66
N LEU A 323 24.24 -15.77 22.18
CA LEU A 323 23.30 -16.69 22.86
C LEU A 323 22.74 -17.72 21.88
N ILE A 324 22.40 -17.35 20.65
CA ILE A 324 22.02 -18.32 19.61
C ILE A 324 23.17 -19.27 19.28
N TYR A 325 24.39 -18.78 19.19
CA TYR A 325 25.57 -19.61 18.92
C TYR A 325 25.93 -20.54 20.08
N LEU A 326 25.87 -20.04 21.33
CA LEU A 326 26.25 -20.82 22.54
C LEU A 326 25.16 -21.81 22.98
N PHE A 327 23.90 -21.47 22.87
CA PHE A 327 22.79 -22.33 23.26
C PHE A 327 22.22 -23.16 22.12
N GLY A 328 22.77 -23.03 20.93
CA GLY A 328 22.64 -23.93 19.80
C GLY A 328 21.21 -24.24 19.37
N TRP A 329 21.06 -24.60 18.17
CA TRP A 329 19.90 -25.12 17.45
C TRP A 329 18.95 -26.03 18.27
N ARG A 330 19.39 -26.54 19.44
CA ARG A 330 18.56 -27.36 20.35
C ARG A 330 17.41 -26.60 21.02
N ALA A 331 17.53 -25.31 21.20
CA ALA A 331 16.41 -24.51 21.72
C ALA A 331 15.36 -24.18 20.66
N LEU A 332 15.76 -24.09 19.40
CA LEU A 332 14.87 -23.85 18.26
C LEU A 332 14.06 -25.09 17.85
N SER A 333 14.62 -26.30 18.04
CA SER A 333 13.91 -27.55 17.74
C SER A 333 12.83 -27.95 18.76
N LEU A 334 12.68 -27.19 19.85
CA LEU A 334 11.58 -27.32 20.81
C LEU A 334 10.36 -26.43 20.45
N PHE A 335 10.44 -25.64 19.41
CA PHE A 335 9.42 -24.65 19.02
C PHE A 335 8.96 -24.76 17.56
N VAL A 336 9.45 -25.74 16.81
CA VAL A 336 8.97 -26.09 15.45
C VAL A 336 7.96 -27.21 15.50
#